data_767d0d4dff5595998ed44313c118b7ca
#
_entry.id   767d0d4dff5595998ed44313c118b7ca
#
_cell.length_a   1.000
_cell.length_b   1.000
_cell.length_c   1.000
_cell.angle_alpha   90.00
_cell.angle_beta   90.00
_cell.angle_gamma   90.00
#
_symmetry.space_group_name_H-M   'P 1'
#
loop_
_entity.id
_entity.type
_entity.pdbx_description
1 polymer ?
#
loop_
_entity_poly.entity_id
_entity_poly.type
_entity_poly.pdbx_seq_one_letter_code
_entity_poly.pdbx_strand_id
1 'polypeptide(L)'
;INYRLIRHAEAEGVTPPVKAPLHDAARALQFVRSKAREWNLDPVRIGATGGSAGACSSLWLAFHDDLADPRSADPVARESTRLFCAAVNGAQTTLDPQQMKEWTPNSRYGGHAFGVGAFPAFLTARERILPWIHEYSPYALVSADDPPVYLFYNTPPALGQDEKDPTHTSNFGVKLQEHCAAKGVRCDLVYPGAPNVKHANATAYLIATLGRQIGRAHV
;
A
#
# COMPACT_ATOMS: atom_id res chain seq x y z
N ILE A 1 1.35 -2.52 13.97
CA ILE A 1 0.04 -2.05 14.46
C ILE A 1 -0.96 -3.19 14.46
N ASN A 2 -1.95 -3.13 15.36
CA ASN A 2 -3.14 -3.97 15.32
C ASN A 2 -4.24 -3.20 14.59
N TYR A 3 -5.01 -3.89 13.75
CA TYR A 3 -6.10 -3.31 12.97
C TYR A 3 -7.25 -4.33 12.84
N ARG A 4 -8.46 -3.85 12.56
CA ARG A 4 -9.61 -4.72 12.33
C ARG A 4 -9.39 -5.56 11.08
N LEU A 5 -9.62 -6.86 11.19
CA LEU A 5 -9.63 -7.75 10.03
C LEU A 5 -10.97 -7.64 9.28
N ILE A 6 -11.03 -8.11 8.05
CA ILE A 6 -12.24 -8.10 7.22
C ILE A 6 -13.45 -8.68 7.98
N ARG A 7 -13.30 -9.82 8.67
CA ARG A 7 -14.37 -10.42 9.48
C ARG A 7 -14.90 -9.51 10.59
N HIS A 8 -14.07 -8.64 11.17
CA HIS A 8 -14.49 -7.69 12.19
C HIS A 8 -15.28 -6.54 11.52
N ALA A 9 -14.79 -6.05 10.37
CA ALA A 9 -15.46 -5.04 9.58
C ALA A 9 -16.87 -5.50 9.14
N GLU A 10 -17.00 -6.74 8.67
CA GLU A 10 -18.28 -7.33 8.30
C GLU A 10 -19.23 -7.44 9.49
N ALA A 11 -18.74 -7.90 10.65
CA ALA A 11 -19.54 -7.99 11.89
C ALA A 11 -20.01 -6.61 12.38
N GLU A 12 -19.25 -5.56 12.12
CA GLU A 12 -19.58 -4.15 12.43
C GLU A 12 -20.42 -3.47 11.34
N GLY A 13 -20.72 -4.15 10.23
CA GLY A 13 -21.51 -3.60 9.11
C GLY A 13 -20.74 -2.57 8.27
N VAL A 14 -19.40 -2.56 8.32
CA VAL A 14 -18.57 -1.64 7.52
C VAL A 14 -18.60 -2.06 6.05
N THR A 15 -18.95 -1.14 5.17
CA THR A 15 -19.05 -1.38 3.73
C THR A 15 -18.24 -0.33 2.94
N PRO A 16 -17.32 -0.72 2.04
CA PRO A 16 -16.82 -2.10 1.89
C PRO A 16 -15.95 -2.52 3.10
N PRO A 17 -15.80 -3.82 3.39
CA PRO A 17 -15.05 -4.29 4.55
C PRO A 17 -13.60 -3.83 4.61
N VAL A 18 -12.93 -3.68 3.46
CA VAL A 18 -11.53 -3.21 3.36
C VAL A 18 -11.33 -1.79 3.92
N LYS A 19 -12.37 -0.98 3.99
CA LYS A 19 -12.33 0.35 4.60
C LYS A 19 -11.81 0.30 6.03
N ALA A 20 -12.26 -0.69 6.84
CA ALA A 20 -11.88 -0.73 8.24
C ALA A 20 -10.36 -0.90 8.47
N PRO A 21 -9.66 -1.92 7.94
CA PRO A 21 -8.22 -2.06 8.14
C PRO A 21 -7.41 -0.90 7.56
N LEU A 22 -7.82 -0.32 6.44
CA LEU A 22 -7.11 0.80 5.82
C LEU A 22 -7.25 2.09 6.64
N HIS A 23 -8.45 2.40 7.11
CA HIS A 23 -8.66 3.56 7.99
C HIS A 23 -8.04 3.36 9.39
N ASP A 24 -7.98 2.13 9.90
CA ASP A 24 -7.25 1.83 11.13
C ASP A 24 -5.74 2.08 10.96
N ALA A 25 -5.17 1.75 9.80
CA ALA A 25 -3.78 2.04 9.47
C ALA A 25 -3.54 3.57 9.38
N ALA A 26 -4.43 4.31 8.74
CA ALA A 26 -4.39 5.77 8.67
C ALA A 26 -4.46 6.38 10.08
N ARG A 27 -5.39 5.90 10.91
CA ARG A 27 -5.53 6.36 12.29
C ARG A 27 -4.29 6.06 13.14
N ALA A 28 -3.67 4.91 12.96
CA ALA A 28 -2.42 4.58 13.65
C ALA A 28 -1.28 5.53 13.25
N LEU A 29 -1.17 5.89 11.97
CA LEU A 29 -0.19 6.87 11.49
C LEU A 29 -0.44 8.26 12.08
N GLN A 30 -1.68 8.74 12.10
CA GLN A 30 -2.07 9.98 12.77
C GLN A 30 -1.71 9.96 14.27
N PHE A 31 -1.99 8.85 14.94
CA PHE A 31 -1.63 8.70 16.36
C PHE A 31 -0.11 8.76 16.59
N VAL A 32 0.70 8.05 15.78
CA VAL A 32 2.17 8.13 15.87
C VAL A 32 2.64 9.57 15.67
N ARG A 33 2.09 10.28 14.68
CA ARG A 33 2.44 11.67 14.38
C ARG A 33 2.06 12.62 15.52
N SER A 34 0.89 12.43 16.15
CA SER A 34 0.47 13.21 17.31
C SER A 34 1.38 13.02 18.53
N LYS A 35 2.13 11.91 18.58
CA LYS A 35 3.10 11.59 19.62
C LYS A 35 4.54 11.99 19.28
N ALA A 36 4.76 12.61 18.11
CA ALA A 36 6.11 12.87 17.60
C ALA A 36 6.97 13.65 18.59
N ARG A 37 6.44 14.69 19.22
CA ARG A 37 7.16 15.46 20.26
C ARG A 37 7.47 14.62 21.51
N GLU A 38 6.49 13.85 21.98
CA GLU A 38 6.63 13.02 23.19
C GLU A 38 7.66 11.89 22.96
N TRP A 39 7.67 11.32 21.77
CA TRP A 39 8.54 10.19 21.43
C TRP A 39 9.84 10.59 20.72
N ASN A 40 10.10 11.88 20.59
CA ASN A 40 11.25 12.42 19.89
C ASN A 40 11.40 11.87 18.45
N LEU A 41 10.28 11.90 17.71
CA LEU A 41 10.22 11.49 16.31
C LEU A 41 10.17 12.72 15.40
N ASP A 42 10.71 12.58 14.19
CA ASP A 42 10.50 13.56 13.13
C ASP A 42 9.12 13.33 12.50
N PRO A 43 8.14 14.24 12.69
CA PRO A 43 6.78 14.04 12.19
C PRO A 43 6.66 14.04 10.66
N VAL A 44 7.65 14.58 9.96
CA VAL A 44 7.67 14.64 8.49
C VAL A 44 8.27 13.36 7.89
N ARG A 45 9.15 12.68 8.64
CA ARG A 45 9.92 11.54 8.14
C ARG A 45 9.41 10.21 8.69
N ILE A 46 8.14 9.91 8.45
CA ILE A 46 7.51 8.65 8.84
C ILE A 46 7.34 7.79 7.60
N GLY A 47 7.88 6.57 7.64
CA GLY A 47 7.70 5.55 6.59
C GLY A 47 6.77 4.43 7.04
N ALA A 48 6.21 3.69 6.07
CA ALA A 48 5.43 2.50 6.33
C ALA A 48 6.07 1.25 5.74
N THR A 49 5.83 0.10 6.38
CA THR A 49 6.26 -1.22 5.89
C THR A 49 5.23 -2.28 6.23
N GLY A 50 5.22 -3.34 5.43
CA GLY A 50 4.34 -4.47 5.67
C GLY A 50 4.54 -5.58 4.64
N GLY A 51 3.92 -6.74 4.91
CA GLY A 51 3.84 -7.87 4.00
C GLY A 51 2.39 -8.19 3.63
N SER A 52 2.13 -8.67 2.41
CA SER A 52 0.81 -9.08 1.95
C SER A 52 -0.26 -8.00 2.21
N ALA A 53 -1.28 -8.24 3.03
CA ALA A 53 -2.29 -7.25 3.38
C ALA A 53 -1.69 -5.98 4.02
N GLY A 54 -0.65 -6.11 4.87
CA GLY A 54 0.08 -4.97 5.42
C GLY A 54 0.85 -4.18 4.36
N ALA A 55 1.31 -4.85 3.30
CA ALA A 55 1.93 -4.21 2.15
C ALA A 55 0.90 -3.39 1.35
N CYS A 56 -0.28 -3.97 1.09
CA CYS A 56 -1.39 -3.27 0.45
C CYS A 56 -1.79 -2.02 1.25
N SER A 57 -1.94 -2.15 2.58
CA SER A 57 -2.27 -1.03 3.46
C SER A 57 -1.20 0.07 3.46
N SER A 58 0.08 -0.30 3.45
CA SER A 58 1.19 0.66 3.39
C SER A 58 1.25 1.41 2.07
N LEU A 59 0.96 0.74 0.94
CA LEU A 59 0.88 1.37 -0.37
C LEU A 59 -0.36 2.25 -0.50
N TRP A 60 -1.51 1.81 0.05
CA TRP A 60 -2.70 2.64 0.09
C TRP A 60 -2.44 3.95 0.85
N LEU A 61 -1.80 3.90 2.03
CA LEU A 61 -1.38 5.09 2.77
C LEU A 61 -0.40 5.97 1.99
N ALA A 62 0.49 5.36 1.20
CA ALA A 62 1.45 6.11 0.41
C ALA A 62 0.78 6.92 -0.71
N PHE A 63 -0.26 6.38 -1.35
CA PHE A 63 -0.89 6.94 -2.54
C PHE A 63 -2.24 7.61 -2.29
N HIS A 64 -2.84 7.44 -1.10
CA HIS A 64 -4.10 8.07 -0.77
C HIS A 64 -3.89 9.54 -0.38
N ASP A 65 -4.82 10.40 -0.76
CA ASP A 65 -4.86 11.78 -0.32
C ASP A 65 -4.82 11.90 1.21
N ASP A 66 -4.37 13.03 1.70
CA ASP A 66 -4.28 13.27 3.14
C ASP A 66 -5.66 13.24 3.81
N LEU A 67 -5.80 12.37 4.81
CA LEU A 67 -7.04 12.21 5.59
C LEU A 67 -7.09 13.14 6.82
N ALA A 68 -6.18 14.09 6.95
CA ALA A 68 -6.23 15.07 8.03
C ALA A 68 -7.55 15.88 7.98
N ASP A 69 -8.23 15.98 9.11
CA ASP A 69 -9.35 16.93 9.28
C ASP A 69 -8.94 18.08 10.23
N PRO A 70 -8.47 19.21 9.70
CA PRO A 70 -8.02 20.35 10.53
C PRO A 70 -9.11 20.91 11.47
N ARG A 71 -10.39 20.64 11.18
CA ARG A 71 -11.54 21.12 11.94
C ARG A 71 -12.06 20.10 12.97
N SER A 72 -11.47 18.90 13.01
CA SER A 72 -11.88 17.86 13.94
C SER A 72 -11.68 18.31 15.40
N ALA A 73 -12.61 18.00 16.28
CA ALA A 73 -12.46 18.13 17.72
C ALA A 73 -11.40 17.18 18.29
N ASP A 74 -11.15 16.05 17.60
CA ASP A 74 -10.11 15.09 17.95
C ASP A 74 -8.74 15.57 17.43
N PRO A 75 -7.78 15.88 18.30
CA PRO A 75 -6.46 16.36 17.89
C PRO A 75 -5.68 15.34 17.05
N VAL A 76 -5.93 14.03 17.22
CA VAL A 76 -5.28 12.99 16.42
C VAL A 76 -5.79 12.99 14.98
N ALA A 77 -7.08 13.25 14.76
CA ALA A 77 -7.66 13.32 13.42
C ALA A 77 -7.18 14.55 12.61
N ARG A 78 -6.57 15.55 13.28
CA ARG A 78 -5.96 16.71 12.60
C ARG A 78 -4.58 16.42 12.03
N GLU A 79 -3.95 15.32 12.43
CA GLU A 79 -2.64 14.93 11.95
C GLU A 79 -2.71 14.37 10.53
N SER A 80 -1.69 14.66 9.73
CA SER A 80 -1.57 14.18 8.35
C SER A 80 -1.40 12.65 8.27
N THR A 81 -1.93 12.04 7.22
CA THR A 81 -1.68 10.64 6.87
C THR A 81 -0.64 10.47 5.76
N ARG A 82 0.00 11.55 5.28
CA ARG A 82 1.03 11.46 4.24
C ARG A 82 2.29 10.79 4.77
N LEU A 83 2.86 9.89 3.98
CA LEU A 83 4.10 9.20 4.30
C LEU A 83 5.30 9.88 3.62
N PHE A 84 6.49 9.69 4.17
CA PHE A 84 7.75 10.06 3.53
C PHE A 84 8.20 9.02 2.51
N CYS A 85 7.94 7.74 2.77
CA CYS A 85 8.19 6.62 1.86
C CYS A 85 7.43 5.37 2.34
N ALA A 86 7.30 4.36 1.46
CA ALA A 86 6.87 3.03 1.87
C ALA A 86 7.81 1.95 1.30
N ALA A 87 8.01 0.86 2.08
CA ALA A 87 8.82 -0.28 1.65
C ALA A 87 8.13 -1.59 2.02
N VAL A 88 7.74 -2.39 1.05
CA VAL A 88 6.79 -3.48 1.25
C VAL A 88 7.24 -4.80 0.60
N ASN A 89 6.66 -5.92 1.09
CA ASN A 89 6.98 -7.25 0.62
C ASN A 89 5.72 -7.97 0.13
N GLY A 90 5.73 -8.54 -1.08
CA GLY A 90 4.65 -9.35 -1.63
C GLY A 90 3.30 -8.62 -1.68
N ALA A 91 3.31 -7.37 -2.12
CA ALA A 91 2.11 -6.52 -2.13
C ALA A 91 1.13 -6.93 -3.23
N GLN A 92 -0.17 -6.95 -2.91
CA GLN A 92 -1.22 -6.80 -3.90
C GLN A 92 -1.36 -5.30 -4.19
N THR A 93 -0.91 -4.88 -5.37
CA THR A 93 -0.88 -3.45 -5.73
C THR A 93 -2.18 -2.97 -6.34
N THR A 94 -3.00 -3.88 -6.86
CA THR A 94 -4.37 -3.59 -7.31
C THR A 94 -5.40 -4.43 -6.59
N LEU A 95 -6.61 -3.90 -6.44
CA LEU A 95 -7.81 -4.59 -6.00
C LEU A 95 -8.86 -4.67 -7.13
N ASP A 96 -8.47 -4.41 -8.38
CA ASP A 96 -9.31 -4.61 -9.56
C ASP A 96 -9.17 -6.05 -10.07
N PRO A 97 -10.25 -6.88 -10.05
CA PRO A 97 -10.19 -8.26 -10.49
C PRO A 97 -9.87 -8.43 -11.97
N GLN A 98 -10.20 -7.44 -12.81
CA GLN A 98 -9.87 -7.49 -14.23
C GLN A 98 -8.36 -7.32 -14.44
N GLN A 99 -7.74 -6.35 -13.78
CA GLN A 99 -6.29 -6.16 -13.80
C GLN A 99 -5.57 -7.38 -13.24
N MET A 100 -6.04 -7.93 -12.12
CA MET A 100 -5.49 -9.15 -11.53
C MET A 100 -5.49 -10.30 -12.53
N LYS A 101 -6.62 -10.53 -13.21
CA LYS A 101 -6.76 -11.61 -14.19
C LYS A 101 -5.90 -11.38 -15.43
N GLU A 102 -5.80 -10.13 -15.90
CA GLU A 102 -4.97 -9.77 -17.05
C GLU A 102 -3.48 -10.01 -16.76
N TRP A 103 -3.03 -9.60 -15.57
CA TRP A 103 -1.61 -9.71 -15.20
C TRP A 103 -1.22 -11.13 -14.80
N THR A 104 -2.16 -11.89 -14.21
CA THR A 104 -1.94 -13.25 -13.72
C THR A 104 -3.24 -14.06 -13.89
N PRO A 105 -3.39 -14.84 -14.98
CA PRO A 105 -4.67 -15.45 -15.38
C PRO A 105 -5.32 -16.35 -14.33
N ASN A 106 -4.53 -17.03 -13.49
CA ASN A 106 -5.03 -17.87 -12.40
C ASN A 106 -5.25 -17.11 -11.07
N SER A 107 -5.38 -15.79 -11.10
CA SER A 107 -5.76 -14.99 -9.93
C SER A 107 -7.07 -15.46 -9.30
N ARG A 108 -7.10 -15.53 -7.96
CA ARG A 108 -8.22 -16.11 -7.20
C ARG A 108 -8.52 -15.41 -5.88
N TYR A 109 -7.88 -14.29 -5.60
CA TYR A 109 -7.93 -13.57 -4.33
C TYR A 109 -8.54 -12.17 -4.52
N GLY A 110 -9.05 -11.57 -3.45
CA GLY A 110 -9.39 -10.14 -3.40
C GLY A 110 -10.87 -9.84 -3.15
N GLY A 111 -11.82 -10.69 -3.55
CA GLY A 111 -13.26 -10.41 -3.44
C GLY A 111 -13.74 -10.10 -2.02
N HIS A 112 -13.16 -10.74 -1.01
CA HIS A 112 -13.46 -10.51 0.41
C HIS A 112 -13.21 -9.05 0.84
N ALA A 113 -12.28 -8.34 0.20
CA ALA A 113 -12.03 -6.92 0.48
C ALA A 113 -13.29 -6.05 0.29
N PHE A 114 -14.15 -6.46 -0.63
CA PHE A 114 -15.39 -5.76 -0.95
C PHE A 114 -16.66 -6.52 -0.52
N GLY A 115 -16.53 -7.52 0.35
CA GLY A 115 -17.67 -8.35 0.76
C GLY A 115 -18.25 -9.18 -0.40
N VAL A 116 -17.44 -9.47 -1.41
CA VAL A 116 -17.78 -10.31 -2.56
C VAL A 116 -17.12 -11.67 -2.38
N GLY A 117 -17.79 -12.73 -2.80
CA GLY A 117 -17.32 -14.11 -2.64
C GLY A 117 -16.12 -14.45 -3.52
N ALA A 118 -16.08 -15.67 -4.05
CA ALA A 118 -14.99 -16.20 -4.85
C ALA A 118 -14.68 -15.32 -6.08
N PHE A 119 -13.50 -15.49 -6.67
CA PHE A 119 -12.98 -14.66 -7.76
C PHE A 119 -13.91 -14.50 -8.97
N PRO A 120 -14.67 -15.53 -9.44
CA PRO A 120 -15.66 -15.33 -10.51
C PRO A 120 -16.75 -14.32 -10.13
N ALA A 121 -17.26 -14.38 -8.91
CA ALA A 121 -18.24 -13.40 -8.41
C ALA A 121 -17.62 -11.99 -8.29
N PHE A 122 -16.34 -11.91 -7.92
CA PHE A 122 -15.59 -10.65 -7.84
C PHE A 122 -15.44 -10.00 -9.23
N LEU A 123 -15.11 -10.78 -10.27
CA LEU A 123 -15.09 -10.31 -11.67
C LEU A 123 -16.47 -9.79 -12.11
N THR A 124 -17.52 -10.57 -11.85
CA THR A 124 -18.90 -10.18 -12.23
C THR A 124 -19.36 -8.90 -11.50
N ALA A 125 -18.94 -8.71 -10.26
CA ALA A 125 -19.33 -7.55 -9.47
C ALA A 125 -18.54 -6.27 -9.82
N ARG A 126 -17.48 -6.34 -10.64
CA ARG A 126 -16.51 -5.27 -10.88
C ARG A 126 -17.16 -3.92 -11.15
N GLU A 127 -18.08 -3.84 -12.10
CA GLU A 127 -18.70 -2.54 -12.47
C GLU A 127 -19.48 -1.93 -11.29
N ARG A 128 -20.14 -2.74 -10.50
CA ARG A 128 -20.90 -2.28 -9.31
C ARG A 128 -19.98 -1.75 -8.21
N ILE A 129 -18.79 -2.34 -8.06
CA ILE A 129 -17.82 -1.97 -7.02
C ILE A 129 -16.70 -1.07 -7.52
N LEU A 130 -16.76 -0.61 -8.77
CA LEU A 130 -15.72 0.22 -9.38
C LEU A 130 -15.39 1.49 -8.56
N PRO A 131 -16.35 2.19 -7.95
CA PRO A 131 -16.03 3.31 -7.05
C PRO A 131 -15.18 2.90 -5.84
N TRP A 132 -15.40 1.69 -5.30
CA TRP A 132 -14.59 1.17 -4.20
C TRP A 132 -13.19 0.73 -4.67
N ILE A 133 -13.08 0.19 -5.89
CA ILE A 133 -11.78 -0.14 -6.48
C ILE A 133 -10.96 1.13 -6.63
N HIS A 134 -11.55 2.22 -7.10
CA HIS A 134 -10.86 3.50 -7.24
C HIS A 134 -10.40 4.07 -5.89
N GLU A 135 -11.19 3.91 -4.84
CA GLU A 135 -10.90 4.44 -3.50
C GLU A 135 -9.87 3.59 -2.72
N TYR A 136 -9.91 2.25 -2.89
CA TYR A 136 -9.15 1.35 -2.02
C TYR A 136 -8.03 0.58 -2.70
N SER A 137 -7.90 0.66 -4.03
CA SER A 137 -6.82 0.02 -4.77
C SER A 137 -5.60 0.92 -4.84
N PRO A 138 -4.44 0.54 -4.28
CA PRO A 138 -3.24 1.38 -4.34
C PRO A 138 -2.87 1.82 -5.76
N TYR A 139 -2.97 0.91 -6.74
CA TYR A 139 -2.69 1.20 -8.15
C TYR A 139 -3.55 2.34 -8.72
N ALA A 140 -4.82 2.40 -8.33
CA ALA A 140 -5.76 3.41 -8.84
C ALA A 140 -5.49 4.82 -8.29
N LEU A 141 -4.80 4.92 -7.16
CA LEU A 141 -4.57 6.16 -6.43
C LEU A 141 -3.28 6.88 -6.82
N VAL A 142 -2.37 6.22 -7.55
CA VAL A 142 -1.05 6.80 -7.86
C VAL A 142 -1.16 8.17 -8.54
N SER A 143 -0.55 9.17 -7.94
CA SER A 143 -0.50 10.56 -8.40
C SER A 143 0.94 11.12 -8.39
N ALA A 144 1.18 12.25 -9.01
CA ALA A 144 2.53 12.79 -9.19
C ALA A 144 3.19 13.31 -7.90
N ASP A 145 2.41 13.57 -6.85
CA ASP A 145 2.89 14.06 -5.55
C ASP A 145 3.14 12.96 -4.52
N ASP A 146 3.04 11.71 -4.94
CA ASP A 146 3.21 10.55 -4.07
C ASP A 146 4.66 10.32 -3.67
N PRO A 147 4.88 9.78 -2.45
CA PRO A 147 6.21 9.49 -1.96
C PRO A 147 6.83 8.30 -2.69
N PRO A 148 8.17 8.19 -2.67
CA PRO A 148 8.86 7.05 -3.26
C PRO A 148 8.52 5.75 -2.52
N VAL A 149 8.40 4.65 -3.27
CA VAL A 149 8.10 3.33 -2.74
C VAL A 149 9.13 2.28 -3.16
N TYR A 150 9.26 1.25 -2.34
CA TYR A 150 10.09 0.08 -2.58
C TYR A 150 9.26 -1.19 -2.46
N LEU A 151 9.38 -2.08 -3.46
CA LEU A 151 8.65 -3.34 -3.56
C LEU A 151 9.62 -4.51 -3.60
N PHE A 152 9.38 -5.51 -2.78
CA PHE A 152 10.15 -6.76 -2.80
C PHE A 152 9.24 -7.97 -3.03
N TYR A 153 9.66 -8.85 -3.94
CA TYR A 153 8.99 -10.12 -4.22
C TYR A 153 10.01 -11.27 -4.29
N ASN A 154 9.53 -12.50 -4.06
CA ASN A 154 10.37 -13.69 -3.96
C ASN A 154 10.54 -14.46 -5.27
N THR A 155 9.81 -14.10 -6.32
CA THR A 155 9.83 -14.76 -7.64
C THR A 155 10.02 -13.74 -8.74
N PRO A 156 10.64 -14.06 -9.88
CA PRO A 156 10.66 -13.17 -11.04
C PRO A 156 9.24 -13.02 -11.62
N PRO A 157 8.95 -11.92 -12.32
CA PRO A 157 7.65 -11.70 -12.94
C PRO A 157 7.42 -12.63 -14.14
N ALA A 158 6.16 -13.00 -14.37
CA ALA A 158 5.68 -13.76 -15.53
C ALA A 158 4.31 -13.23 -15.96
N LEU A 159 4.30 -12.00 -16.49
CA LEU A 159 3.05 -11.34 -16.91
C LEU A 159 2.26 -12.17 -17.94
N GLY A 160 0.95 -12.26 -17.72
CA GLY A 160 0.04 -13.00 -18.59
C GLY A 160 0.16 -14.52 -18.48
N GLN A 161 0.88 -15.03 -17.48
CA GLN A 161 1.02 -16.47 -17.24
C GLN A 161 0.49 -16.85 -15.85
N ASP A 162 0.16 -18.13 -15.71
CA ASP A 162 -0.22 -18.69 -14.41
C ASP A 162 0.98 -18.73 -13.47
N GLU A 163 0.75 -18.36 -12.21
CA GLU A 163 1.73 -18.32 -11.17
C GLU A 163 1.45 -19.35 -10.07
N LYS A 164 2.50 -19.89 -9.45
CA LYS A 164 2.36 -20.79 -8.30
C LYS A 164 1.67 -20.08 -7.12
N ASP A 165 2.06 -18.85 -6.85
CA ASP A 165 1.41 -17.97 -5.88
C ASP A 165 0.88 -16.71 -6.59
N PRO A 166 -0.32 -16.77 -7.19
CA PRO A 166 -0.89 -15.64 -7.91
C PRO A 166 -1.27 -14.46 -7.01
N THR A 167 -1.19 -14.63 -5.69
CA THR A 167 -1.50 -13.56 -4.72
C THR A 167 -0.30 -12.67 -4.41
N HIS A 168 0.93 -13.23 -4.47
CA HIS A 168 2.16 -12.50 -4.12
C HIS A 168 3.17 -12.47 -5.28
N THR A 169 2.68 -12.51 -6.52
CA THR A 169 3.50 -12.47 -7.72
C THR A 169 4.10 -11.10 -7.98
N SER A 170 5.32 -11.06 -8.54
CA SER A 170 6.00 -9.85 -8.99
C SER A 170 5.29 -9.12 -10.12
N ASN A 171 4.30 -9.74 -10.77
CA ASN A 171 3.47 -9.10 -11.79
C ASN A 171 2.80 -7.82 -11.23
N PHE A 172 2.35 -7.86 -9.98
CA PHE A 172 1.82 -6.68 -9.27
C PHE A 172 2.86 -5.57 -9.16
N GLY A 173 4.10 -5.94 -8.85
CA GLY A 173 5.21 -4.98 -8.71
C GLY A 173 5.57 -4.33 -10.03
N VAL A 174 5.70 -5.12 -11.12
CA VAL A 174 6.01 -4.61 -12.46
C VAL A 174 4.97 -3.59 -12.91
N LYS A 175 3.68 -3.95 -12.78
CA LYS A 175 2.59 -3.06 -13.21
C LYS A 175 2.51 -1.79 -12.38
N LEU A 176 2.74 -1.86 -11.08
CA LEU A 176 2.81 -0.65 -10.25
C LEU A 176 4.04 0.20 -10.62
N GLN A 177 5.20 -0.40 -10.85
CA GLN A 177 6.41 0.34 -11.26
C GLN A 177 6.22 1.08 -12.58
N GLU A 178 5.63 0.42 -13.59
CA GLU A 178 5.28 1.04 -14.88
C GLU A 178 4.33 2.24 -14.68
N HIS A 179 3.30 2.07 -13.84
CA HIS A 179 2.32 3.11 -13.56
C HIS A 179 2.92 4.29 -12.79
N CYS A 180 3.72 4.02 -11.76
CA CYS A 180 4.47 5.04 -11.03
C CYS A 180 5.40 5.84 -11.96
N ALA A 181 6.14 5.15 -12.83
CA ALA A 181 7.02 5.81 -13.81
C ALA A 181 6.26 6.75 -14.74
N ALA A 182 5.07 6.35 -15.22
CA ALA A 182 4.20 7.19 -16.03
C ALA A 182 3.69 8.45 -15.31
N LYS A 183 3.66 8.42 -13.97
CA LYS A 183 3.27 9.54 -13.10
C LYS A 183 4.46 10.33 -12.53
N GLY A 184 5.70 9.90 -12.81
CA GLY A 184 6.91 10.53 -12.26
C GLY A 184 7.22 10.13 -10.82
N VAL A 185 6.56 9.10 -10.28
CA VAL A 185 6.78 8.58 -8.93
C VAL A 185 7.89 7.55 -8.94
N ARG A 186 8.82 7.63 -8.00
CA ARG A 186 9.90 6.64 -7.87
C ARG A 186 9.37 5.36 -7.22
N CYS A 187 9.52 4.23 -7.94
CA CYS A 187 9.18 2.90 -7.48
C CYS A 187 10.37 1.94 -7.71
N ASP A 188 11.07 1.60 -6.63
CA ASP A 188 12.17 0.63 -6.67
C ASP A 188 11.58 -0.79 -6.55
N LEU A 189 11.77 -1.63 -7.56
CA LEU A 189 11.25 -3.01 -7.60
C LEU A 189 12.39 -4.02 -7.52
N VAL A 190 12.26 -4.99 -6.61
CA VAL A 190 13.25 -6.04 -6.38
C VAL A 190 12.58 -7.43 -6.39
N TYR A 191 13.16 -8.32 -7.17
CA TYR A 191 12.84 -9.74 -7.27
C TYR A 191 14.10 -10.51 -7.70
N PRO A 192 14.15 -11.85 -7.62
CA PRO A 192 15.30 -12.62 -8.09
C PRO A 192 15.62 -12.36 -9.56
N GLY A 193 16.81 -11.84 -9.82
CA GLY A 193 17.25 -11.42 -11.17
C GLY A 193 16.88 -9.99 -11.56
N ALA A 194 16.29 -9.19 -10.67
CA ALA A 194 16.01 -7.78 -10.96
C ALA A 194 17.30 -6.99 -11.24
N PRO A 195 17.30 -6.10 -12.26
CA PRO A 195 18.46 -5.26 -12.56
C PRO A 195 18.61 -4.13 -11.53
N ASN A 196 19.86 -3.65 -11.37
CA ASN A 196 20.17 -2.39 -10.64
C ASN A 196 19.62 -2.32 -9.19
N VAL A 197 19.61 -3.43 -8.46
CA VAL A 197 19.15 -3.50 -7.07
C VAL A 197 20.04 -2.64 -6.17
N LYS A 198 19.50 -1.54 -5.61
CA LYS A 198 20.21 -0.64 -4.71
C LYS A 198 20.10 -1.05 -3.24
N HIS A 199 18.99 -1.63 -2.85
CA HIS A 199 18.68 -2.05 -1.49
C HIS A 199 18.24 -3.51 -1.49
N ALA A 200 18.88 -4.33 -0.67
CA ALA A 200 18.61 -5.77 -0.66
C ALA A 200 17.23 -6.14 -0.08
N ASN A 201 16.66 -5.29 0.74
CA ASN A 201 15.36 -5.52 1.40
C ASN A 201 14.72 -4.21 1.86
N ALA A 202 13.46 -4.29 2.29
CA ALA A 202 12.67 -3.15 2.76
C ALA A 202 13.34 -2.40 3.93
N THR A 203 13.96 -3.10 4.87
CA THR A 203 14.64 -2.48 6.02
C THR A 203 15.83 -1.65 5.56
N ALA A 204 16.68 -2.17 4.66
CA ALA A 204 17.81 -1.42 4.11
C ALA A 204 17.36 -0.16 3.35
N TYR A 205 16.27 -0.26 2.61
CA TYR A 205 15.67 0.90 1.93
C TYR A 205 15.18 1.95 2.92
N LEU A 206 14.44 1.55 3.95
CA LEU A 206 13.91 2.47 4.97
C LEU A 206 15.04 3.17 5.72
N ILE A 207 16.06 2.44 6.18
CA ILE A 207 17.22 3.03 6.86
C ILE A 207 17.92 4.05 5.96
N ALA A 208 18.17 3.72 4.70
CA ALA A 208 18.83 4.62 3.75
C ALA A 208 17.98 5.86 3.43
N THR A 209 16.65 5.71 3.34
CA THR A 209 15.74 6.78 2.95
C THR A 209 15.40 7.69 4.12
N LEU A 210 15.11 7.13 5.29
CA LEU A 210 14.77 7.88 6.50
C LEU A 210 16.02 8.44 7.21
N GLY A 211 17.20 7.79 7.07
CA GLY A 211 18.44 8.15 7.75
C GLY A 211 19.24 9.31 7.13
N ARG A 212 18.91 9.78 5.94
CA ARG A 212 19.78 10.69 5.14
C ARG A 212 20.02 12.10 5.70
N GLN A 213 19.63 12.43 6.93
CA GLN A 213 19.90 13.76 7.53
C GLN A 213 20.41 13.76 8.97
N ILE A 214 20.97 12.65 9.48
CA ILE A 214 21.66 12.72 10.79
C ILE A 214 23.05 13.40 10.68
N GLY A 215 23.46 13.87 9.50
CA GLY A 215 24.81 14.36 9.23
C GLY A 215 24.98 15.87 8.96
N ARG A 216 24.00 16.73 9.27
CA ARG A 216 24.17 18.20 9.23
C ARG A 216 23.57 18.85 10.47
N ALA A 217 24.09 18.51 11.64
CA ALA A 217 24.04 19.42 12.76
C ALA A 217 25.12 20.49 12.50
N HIS A 218 24.74 21.73 12.55
CA HIS A 218 25.62 22.88 12.40
C HIS A 218 26.76 22.80 13.42
N VAL A 219 28.01 22.89 12.92
CA VAL A 219 29.15 23.42 13.65
C VAL A 219 29.08 24.93 13.54
#